data_f72513e26fef13ca176718cc1b8bd9f6
#
_entry.id   f72513e26fef13ca176718cc1b8bd9f6
#
_cell.length_a   1.000
_cell.length_b   1.000
_cell.length_c   1.000
_cell.angle_alpha   90.00
_cell.angle_beta   90.00
_cell.angle_gamma   90.00
#
_symmetry.space_group_name_H-M   'P 1'
#
loop_
_entity.id
_entity.type
_entity.pdbx_description
1 polymer ?
#
loop_
_entity_poly.entity_id
_entity_poly.type
_entity_poly.pdbx_seq_one_letter_code
_entity_poly.pdbx_strand_id
1 'polypeptide(L)'
;TAHYINYDTGINNLFHGRDIFMPTEILHGLYDGGHGAGLDDYWNLMRSNNLSAGMFLWDLADQAVVRTDRNGFLDTDKDHGADGITGPYREKEGSFFTIKEIWSPVHLEKKYITPTWNKRLIIENRYAFTNTNECSFKFRLAKVTNLSVDGVTSVAGRIDSPDCKPGEKSAITLDLPKDWKDYDIL
;
A
#
# COMPACT_ATOMS: atom_id res chain seq x y z
N THR A 1 -10.46 14.63 16.74
CA THR A 1 -10.79 13.95 15.48
C THR A 1 -11.10 14.99 14.41
N ALA A 2 -10.92 14.60 13.17
CA ALA A 2 -11.26 15.41 12.00
C ALA A 2 -11.91 14.51 10.93
N HIS A 3 -12.62 15.14 10.00
CA HIS A 3 -13.40 14.48 8.98
C HIS A 3 -13.15 15.18 7.64
N TYR A 4 -12.61 14.48 6.65
CA TYR A 4 -12.24 15.02 5.34
C TYR A 4 -11.47 16.35 5.38
N ILE A 5 -10.40 16.39 6.11
CA ILE A 5 -9.54 17.57 6.16
C ILE A 5 -8.58 17.58 4.97
N ASN A 6 -8.23 18.76 4.50
CA ASN A 6 -7.15 18.91 3.54
C ASN A 6 -5.77 18.75 4.20
N TYR A 7 -4.74 18.58 3.37
CA TYR A 7 -3.37 18.36 3.82
C TYR A 7 -2.84 19.50 4.71
N ASP A 8 -3.08 20.76 4.33
CA ASP A 8 -2.63 21.93 5.09
C ASP A 8 -3.27 22.00 6.49
N THR A 9 -4.56 21.67 6.60
CA THR A 9 -5.24 21.56 7.88
C THR A 9 -4.66 20.43 8.72
N GLY A 10 -4.35 19.29 8.11
CA GLY A 10 -3.66 18.17 8.76
C GLY A 10 -2.31 18.59 9.32
N ILE A 11 -1.51 19.28 8.53
CA ILE A 11 -0.21 19.82 8.96
C ILE A 11 -0.39 20.72 10.18
N ASN A 12 -1.30 21.70 10.12
CA ASN A 12 -1.53 22.62 11.22
C ASN A 12 -1.97 21.89 12.50
N ASN A 13 -2.86 20.92 12.38
CA ASN A 13 -3.32 20.15 13.55
C ASN A 13 -2.20 19.32 14.17
N LEU A 14 -1.34 18.70 13.38
CA LEU A 14 -0.25 17.87 13.88
C LEU A 14 0.93 18.70 14.44
N PHE A 15 1.34 19.76 13.76
CA PHE A 15 2.53 20.51 14.13
C PHE A 15 2.26 21.65 15.13
N HIS A 16 1.05 22.15 15.18
CA HIS A 16 0.66 23.24 16.09
C HIS A 16 -0.37 22.84 17.14
N GLY A 17 -0.94 21.65 17.02
CA GLY A 17 -1.88 21.08 18.00
C GLY A 17 -1.18 20.54 19.23
N ARG A 18 -1.97 20.30 20.27
CA ARG A 18 -1.55 19.66 21.53
C ARG A 18 -2.26 18.34 21.78
N ASP A 19 -3.29 18.07 20.99
CA ASP A 19 -4.14 16.89 21.13
C ASP A 19 -3.70 15.78 20.18
N ILE A 20 -4.00 14.56 20.55
CA ILE A 20 -3.85 13.40 19.64
C ILE A 20 -4.75 13.60 18.43
N PHE A 21 -4.15 13.54 17.26
CA PHE A 21 -4.81 13.75 15.98
C PHE A 21 -5.14 12.41 15.30
N MET A 22 -6.40 12.24 14.94
CA MET A 22 -6.89 11.03 14.24
C MET A 22 -8.05 11.42 13.31
N PRO A 23 -7.82 11.52 12.00
CA PRO A 23 -8.89 11.68 11.03
C PRO A 23 -9.77 10.43 11.01
N THR A 24 -11.08 10.63 11.13
CA THR A 24 -12.08 9.55 11.17
C THR A 24 -12.56 9.14 9.78
N GLU A 25 -12.43 10.03 8.81
CA GLU A 25 -12.61 9.76 7.39
C GLU A 25 -11.67 10.66 6.60
N ILE A 26 -10.99 10.10 5.62
CA ILE A 26 -10.01 10.80 4.81
C ILE A 26 -9.87 10.07 3.46
N LEU A 27 -9.51 10.82 2.41
CA LEU A 27 -9.19 10.28 1.10
C LEU A 27 -10.32 9.42 0.54
N HIS A 28 -11.48 10.05 0.32
CA HIS A 28 -12.62 9.45 -0.34
C HIS A 28 -12.24 9.00 -1.76
N GLY A 29 -12.44 7.74 -2.07
CA GLY A 29 -11.98 7.13 -3.31
C GLY A 29 -12.43 7.79 -4.58
N LEU A 30 -13.61 8.37 -4.55
CA LEU A 30 -14.19 9.08 -5.69
C LEU A 30 -13.53 10.44 -5.96
N TYR A 31 -13.16 11.18 -4.91
CA TYR A 31 -12.80 12.60 -5.03
C TYR A 31 -11.31 12.88 -5.01
N ASP A 32 -10.49 11.96 -4.54
CA ASP A 32 -9.04 12.18 -4.40
C ASP A 32 -8.22 11.63 -5.59
N GLY A 33 -8.89 11.20 -6.63
CA GLY A 33 -8.25 10.80 -7.88
C GLY A 33 -7.46 9.52 -7.83
N GLY A 34 -7.84 8.59 -6.96
CA GLY A 34 -7.33 7.23 -7.00
C GLY A 34 -6.55 6.77 -5.78
N HIS A 35 -6.99 7.12 -4.61
CA HIS A 35 -6.58 6.56 -3.30
C HIS A 35 -5.08 6.57 -2.96
N GLY A 36 -4.22 6.96 -3.87
CA GLY A 36 -2.78 6.78 -3.70
C GLY A 36 -2.00 8.07 -3.51
N ALA A 37 -2.28 9.08 -4.32
CA ALA A 37 -1.47 10.30 -4.34
C ALA A 37 -1.50 11.05 -3.01
N GLY A 38 -2.68 11.33 -2.48
CA GLY A 38 -2.83 12.00 -1.20
C GLY A 38 -2.47 11.12 0.00
N LEU A 39 -2.68 9.80 -0.09
CA LEU A 39 -2.40 8.89 1.01
C LEU A 39 -0.92 8.82 1.36
N ASP A 40 -0.03 8.81 0.38
CA ASP A 40 1.42 8.74 0.66
C ASP A 40 1.90 9.99 1.41
N ASP A 41 1.44 11.17 1.00
CA ASP A 41 1.75 12.44 1.67
C ASP A 41 1.21 12.47 3.09
N TYR A 42 -0.08 12.13 3.28
CA TYR A 42 -0.68 12.06 4.61
C TYR A 42 -0.01 11.02 5.50
N TRP A 43 0.31 9.84 4.96
CA TRP A 43 0.94 8.79 5.75
C TRP A 43 2.34 9.17 6.20
N ASN A 44 3.13 9.78 5.32
CA ASN A 44 4.45 10.28 5.67
C ASN A 44 4.38 11.39 6.74
N LEU A 45 3.42 12.32 6.62
CA LEU A 45 3.16 13.33 7.63
C LEU A 45 2.75 12.70 8.97
N MET A 46 1.77 11.81 8.96
CA MET A 46 1.25 11.16 10.17
C MET A 46 2.33 10.39 10.91
N ARG A 47 3.17 9.63 10.20
CA ARG A 47 4.29 8.87 10.78
C ARG A 47 5.39 9.75 11.37
N SER A 48 5.53 10.98 10.93
CA SER A 48 6.57 11.90 11.38
C SER A 48 6.27 12.55 12.73
N ASN A 49 5.07 12.37 13.28
CA ASN A 49 4.64 13.09 14.49
C ASN A 49 4.01 12.16 15.51
N ASN A 50 4.48 12.24 16.76
CA ASN A 50 4.02 11.44 17.89
C ASN A 50 2.58 11.74 18.34
N LEU A 51 1.99 12.83 17.90
CA LEU A 51 0.58 13.14 18.15
C LEU A 51 -0.37 12.45 17.18
N SER A 52 0.15 11.75 16.17
CA SER A 52 -0.65 11.01 15.23
C SER A 52 -1.08 9.67 15.81
N ALA A 53 -2.38 9.39 15.78
CA ALA A 53 -2.95 8.09 16.17
C ALA A 53 -3.42 7.24 14.96
N GLY A 54 -3.02 7.60 13.74
CA GLY A 54 -3.47 6.92 12.52
C GLY A 54 -4.67 7.59 11.88
N MET A 55 -5.27 6.94 10.88
CA MET A 55 -6.37 7.48 10.09
C MET A 55 -7.28 6.36 9.59
N PHE A 56 -8.48 6.72 9.16
CA PHE A 56 -9.44 5.83 8.52
C PHE A 56 -9.76 6.33 7.11
N LEU A 57 -9.70 5.45 6.13
CA LEU A 57 -10.10 5.75 4.76
C LEU A 57 -11.60 5.54 4.59
N TRP A 58 -12.24 6.32 3.78
CA TRP A 58 -13.58 6.06 3.28
C TRP A 58 -13.50 5.54 1.84
N ASP A 59 -13.91 4.29 1.56
CA ASP A 59 -14.16 3.29 2.58
C ASP A 59 -13.60 1.92 2.12
N LEU A 60 -14.03 0.83 2.75
CA LEU A 60 -13.46 -0.49 2.45
C LEU A 60 -13.98 -1.06 1.13
N ALA A 61 -15.25 -0.86 0.82
CA ALA A 61 -15.85 -1.47 -0.35
C ALA A 61 -16.94 -0.59 -0.96
N ASP A 62 -17.00 -0.63 -2.27
CA ASP A 62 -18.07 0.04 -3.01
C ASP A 62 -19.44 -0.29 -2.41
N GLN A 63 -20.21 0.75 -2.19
CA GLN A 63 -21.59 0.63 -1.74
C GLN A 63 -22.47 0.35 -2.96
N ALA A 64 -23.28 -0.70 -2.87
CA ALA A 64 -24.16 -1.08 -3.96
C ALA A 64 -25.43 -1.73 -3.47
N VAL A 65 -26.50 -1.56 -4.24
CA VAL A 65 -27.82 -2.16 -3.99
C VAL A 65 -28.16 -3.13 -5.12
N VAL A 66 -28.55 -4.35 -4.75
CA VAL A 66 -29.07 -5.31 -5.73
C VAL A 66 -30.46 -4.87 -6.19
N ARG A 67 -30.59 -4.47 -7.43
CA ARG A 67 -31.84 -4.02 -8.05
C ARG A 67 -32.67 -5.21 -8.51
N THR A 68 -33.66 -5.60 -7.70
CA THR A 68 -34.57 -6.69 -8.05
C THR A 68 -35.49 -6.35 -9.23
N ASP A 69 -35.75 -5.07 -9.45
CA ASP A 69 -36.49 -4.53 -10.59
C ASP A 69 -35.69 -4.51 -11.89
N ARG A 70 -34.35 -4.79 -11.82
CA ARG A 70 -33.43 -4.82 -12.96
C ARG A 70 -32.63 -6.13 -13.02
N ASN A 71 -33.32 -7.25 -12.81
CA ASN A 71 -32.72 -8.59 -12.90
C ASN A 71 -31.45 -8.80 -12.04
N GLY A 72 -31.40 -8.19 -10.86
CA GLY A 72 -30.28 -8.33 -9.95
C GLY A 72 -29.06 -7.45 -10.32
N PHE A 73 -29.22 -6.46 -11.18
CA PHE A 73 -28.17 -5.50 -11.48
C PHE A 73 -27.70 -4.83 -10.17
N LEU A 74 -26.40 -4.75 -10.01
CA LEU A 74 -25.78 -4.09 -8.87
C LEU A 74 -25.65 -2.58 -9.17
N ASP A 75 -26.37 -1.78 -8.43
CA ASP A 75 -26.47 -0.33 -8.64
C ASP A 75 -25.68 0.41 -7.56
N THR A 76 -24.62 1.08 -7.96
CA THR A 76 -23.80 1.97 -7.11
C THR A 76 -24.26 3.42 -7.16
N ASP A 77 -25.43 3.69 -7.73
CA ASP A 77 -25.88 5.04 -8.07
C ASP A 77 -24.85 5.80 -8.92
N LYS A 78 -24.46 5.17 -10.03
CA LYS A 78 -23.40 5.60 -10.95
C LYS A 78 -22.03 5.58 -10.25
N ASP A 79 -21.51 6.75 -9.89
CA ASP A 79 -20.23 6.95 -9.24
C ASP A 79 -20.33 7.32 -7.76
N HIS A 80 -21.56 7.43 -7.19
CA HIS A 80 -21.74 7.87 -5.81
C HIS A 80 -21.33 6.80 -4.78
N GLY A 81 -21.57 5.55 -5.07
CA GLY A 81 -21.23 4.45 -4.17
C GLY A 81 -19.95 3.70 -4.56
N ALA A 82 -19.29 4.11 -5.66
CA ALA A 82 -18.04 3.51 -6.12
C ALA A 82 -16.84 4.22 -5.47
N ASP A 83 -16.74 4.18 -4.17
CA ASP A 83 -15.76 4.92 -3.35
C ASP A 83 -14.92 4.01 -2.44
N GLY A 84 -15.08 2.71 -2.58
CA GLY A 84 -14.30 1.71 -1.85
C GLY A 84 -12.89 1.50 -2.37
N ILE A 85 -12.10 0.80 -1.59
CA ILE A 85 -10.78 0.26 -1.99
C ILE A 85 -10.90 -1.13 -2.61
N THR A 86 -12.08 -1.72 -2.50
CA THR A 86 -12.50 -2.95 -3.18
C THR A 86 -13.86 -2.74 -3.80
N GLY A 87 -14.16 -3.44 -4.88
CA GLY A 87 -15.49 -3.45 -5.43
C GLY A 87 -16.55 -4.07 -4.50
N PRO A 88 -17.83 -4.03 -4.89
CA PRO A 88 -18.95 -4.45 -4.03
C PRO A 88 -18.95 -5.94 -3.68
N TYR A 89 -18.30 -6.77 -4.46
CA TYR A 89 -18.08 -8.20 -4.17
C TYR A 89 -16.74 -8.50 -3.50
N ARG A 90 -16.03 -7.46 -3.01
CA ARG A 90 -14.70 -7.53 -2.40
C ARG A 90 -13.60 -7.89 -3.39
N GLU A 91 -13.81 -7.72 -4.67
CA GLU A 91 -12.77 -7.75 -5.69
C GLU A 91 -11.76 -6.62 -5.44
N LYS A 92 -10.49 -6.94 -5.58
CA LYS A 92 -9.41 -5.98 -5.31
C LYS A 92 -9.25 -5.04 -6.49
N GLU A 93 -9.37 -3.75 -6.23
CA GLU A 93 -9.15 -2.71 -7.20
C GLU A 93 -7.72 -2.15 -7.15
N GLY A 94 -7.40 -1.22 -8.03
CA GLY A 94 -6.06 -0.61 -8.07
C GLY A 94 -5.66 0.06 -6.77
N SER A 95 -6.60 0.74 -6.13
CA SER A 95 -6.45 1.39 -4.82
C SER A 95 -6.06 0.43 -3.71
N PHE A 96 -6.59 -0.80 -3.72
CA PHE A 96 -6.21 -1.84 -2.75
C PHE A 96 -4.70 -2.10 -2.77
N PHE A 97 -4.11 -2.22 -3.96
CA PHE A 97 -2.67 -2.50 -4.09
C PHE A 97 -1.82 -1.29 -3.72
N THR A 98 -2.28 -0.09 -4.05
CA THR A 98 -1.61 1.16 -3.69
C THR A 98 -1.58 1.36 -2.17
N ILE A 99 -2.71 1.16 -1.49
CA ILE A 99 -2.81 1.25 -0.03
C ILE A 99 -1.94 0.19 0.64
N LYS A 100 -1.98 -1.04 0.13
CA LYS A 100 -1.12 -2.13 0.62
C LYS A 100 0.37 -1.77 0.55
N GLU A 101 0.81 -1.10 -0.51
CA GLU A 101 2.19 -0.65 -0.65
C GLU A 101 2.53 0.47 0.34
N ILE A 102 1.69 1.50 0.43
CA ILE A 102 1.93 2.68 1.28
C ILE A 102 1.91 2.30 2.76
N TRP A 103 0.96 1.46 3.18
CA TRP A 103 0.81 1.03 4.57
C TRP A 103 1.60 -0.24 4.90
N SER A 104 2.44 -0.71 4.01
CA SER A 104 3.29 -1.87 4.29
C SER A 104 4.14 -1.64 5.55
N PRO A 105 4.07 -2.52 6.55
CA PRO A 105 4.88 -2.39 7.76
C PRO A 105 6.35 -2.75 7.51
N VAL A 106 6.66 -3.35 6.37
CA VAL A 106 8.04 -3.54 5.90
C VAL A 106 8.21 -2.72 4.63
N HIS A 107 8.96 -1.65 4.72
CA HIS A 107 9.17 -0.73 3.61
C HIS A 107 10.49 -1.00 2.89
N LEU A 108 10.45 -1.07 1.57
CA LEU A 108 11.62 -1.17 0.71
C LEU A 108 12.03 0.24 0.26
N GLU A 109 13.26 0.66 0.59
CA GLU A 109 13.76 1.98 0.18
C GLU A 109 13.94 2.11 -1.33
N LYS A 110 14.27 1.00 -2.00
CA LYS A 110 14.57 0.99 -3.43
C LYS A 110 13.42 0.38 -4.23
N LYS A 111 12.81 1.17 -5.10
CA LYS A 111 11.73 0.74 -5.99
C LYS A 111 12.19 0.42 -7.42
N TYR A 112 13.42 0.81 -7.78
CA TYR A 112 13.95 0.62 -9.13
C TYR A 112 15.29 -0.09 -9.07
N ILE A 113 15.47 -1.09 -9.92
CA ILE A 113 16.67 -1.91 -10.02
C ILE A 113 17.39 -1.57 -11.33
N THR A 114 18.70 -1.33 -11.25
CA THR A 114 19.56 -1.11 -12.42
C THR A 114 20.29 -2.39 -12.79
N PRO A 115 20.76 -2.56 -14.03
CA PRO A 115 21.57 -3.72 -14.42
C PRO A 115 22.87 -3.91 -13.62
N THR A 116 23.34 -2.85 -12.95
CA THR A 116 24.55 -2.87 -12.09
C THR A 116 24.25 -3.05 -10.61
N TRP A 117 22.96 -3.26 -10.27
CA TRP A 117 22.56 -3.45 -8.88
C TRP A 117 23.23 -4.70 -8.26
N ASN A 118 23.65 -4.56 -7.02
CA ASN A 118 24.42 -5.57 -6.27
C ASN A 118 23.56 -6.61 -5.54
N LYS A 119 22.27 -6.75 -5.89
CA LYS A 119 21.31 -7.65 -5.27
C LYS A 119 21.02 -7.37 -3.79
N ARG A 120 21.37 -6.19 -3.30
CA ARG A 120 21.14 -5.76 -1.93
C ARG A 120 20.01 -4.73 -1.88
N LEU A 121 19.05 -4.96 -0.97
CA LEU A 121 17.96 -4.04 -0.65
C LEU A 121 18.06 -3.61 0.81
N ILE A 122 17.62 -2.39 1.08
CA ILE A 122 17.42 -1.92 2.46
C ILE A 122 15.94 -1.97 2.76
N ILE A 123 15.60 -2.59 3.86
CA ILE A 123 14.25 -2.58 4.43
C ILE A 123 14.23 -1.69 5.67
N GLU A 124 13.10 -1.03 5.89
CA GLU A 124 12.76 -0.36 7.14
C GLU A 124 11.63 -1.14 7.82
N ASN A 125 11.83 -1.50 9.07
CA ASN A 125 10.79 -2.13 9.88
C ASN A 125 9.88 -1.05 10.48
N ARG A 126 8.67 -0.93 9.96
CA ARG A 126 7.63 0.01 10.40
C ARG A 126 6.58 -0.63 11.31
N TYR A 127 6.76 -1.88 11.71
CA TYR A 127 5.94 -2.47 12.76
C TYR A 127 6.17 -1.74 14.09
N ALA A 128 5.14 -1.72 14.93
CA ALA A 128 5.25 -1.16 16.27
C ALA A 128 5.89 -2.14 17.28
N PHE A 129 5.69 -3.45 17.09
CA PHE A 129 6.06 -4.47 18.07
C PHE A 129 6.72 -5.72 17.48
N THR A 130 6.64 -5.94 16.17
CA THR A 130 7.09 -7.17 15.50
C THR A 130 8.51 -7.00 14.95
N ASN A 131 9.41 -7.90 15.28
CA ASN A 131 10.72 -7.97 14.64
C ASN A 131 10.58 -8.68 13.28
N THR A 132 11.34 -8.23 12.26
CA THR A 132 11.25 -8.85 10.93
C THR A 132 11.77 -10.27 10.85
N ASN A 133 12.51 -10.76 11.84
CA ASN A 133 12.89 -12.18 11.93
C ASN A 133 11.68 -13.12 12.16
N GLU A 134 10.55 -12.57 12.61
CA GLU A 134 9.26 -13.26 12.71
C GLU A 134 8.48 -13.27 11.38
N CYS A 135 8.95 -12.53 10.37
CA CYS A 135 8.32 -12.44 9.05
C CYS A 135 8.94 -13.44 8.07
N SER A 136 8.22 -13.79 7.03
CA SER A 136 8.72 -14.63 5.93
C SER A 136 8.97 -13.77 4.70
N PHE A 137 10.20 -13.76 4.22
CA PHE A 137 10.60 -13.01 3.03
C PHE A 137 10.73 -13.93 1.82
N LYS A 138 10.17 -13.46 0.71
CA LYS A 138 10.25 -14.15 -0.59
C LYS A 138 10.48 -13.12 -1.68
N PHE A 139 11.14 -13.54 -2.75
CA PHE A 139 11.18 -12.78 -3.98
C PHE A 139 10.48 -13.53 -5.11
N ARG A 140 10.06 -12.81 -6.12
CA ARG A 140 9.57 -13.36 -7.38
C ARG A 140 10.09 -12.50 -8.53
N LEU A 141 10.83 -13.12 -9.42
CA LEU A 141 11.19 -12.53 -10.70
C LEU A 141 10.09 -12.86 -11.70
N ALA A 142 9.64 -11.89 -12.47
CA ALA A 142 8.63 -12.11 -13.50
C ALA A 142 9.10 -11.55 -14.84
N LYS A 143 8.85 -12.31 -15.91
CA LYS A 143 9.04 -11.91 -17.29
C LYS A 143 7.69 -11.76 -17.95
N VAL A 144 7.42 -10.61 -18.54
CA VAL A 144 6.14 -10.27 -19.16
C VAL A 144 6.31 -10.31 -20.67
N THR A 145 5.77 -11.34 -21.31
CA THR A 145 5.84 -11.48 -22.78
C THR A 145 4.64 -10.83 -23.49
N ASN A 146 3.52 -10.72 -22.80
CA ASN A 146 2.33 -9.97 -23.23
C ASN A 146 1.48 -9.60 -22.03
N LEU A 147 0.42 -8.81 -22.23
CA LEU A 147 -0.45 -8.32 -21.16
C LEU A 147 -1.55 -9.32 -20.73
N SER A 148 -1.53 -10.56 -21.24
CA SER A 148 -2.44 -11.61 -20.76
C SER A 148 -1.87 -12.32 -19.54
N VAL A 149 -2.74 -12.99 -18.78
CA VAL A 149 -2.35 -13.77 -17.59
C VAL A 149 -1.33 -14.87 -17.98
N ASP A 150 -1.49 -15.49 -19.14
CA ASP A 150 -0.61 -16.55 -19.64
C ASP A 150 0.73 -16.02 -20.16
N GLY A 151 0.87 -14.70 -20.32
CA GLY A 151 2.08 -14.03 -20.77
C GLY A 151 3.09 -13.73 -19.66
N VAL A 152 2.87 -14.22 -18.45
CA VAL A 152 3.77 -13.98 -17.32
C VAL A 152 4.40 -15.28 -16.86
N THR A 153 5.71 -15.40 -17.05
CA THR A 153 6.50 -16.48 -16.44
C THR A 153 7.22 -15.98 -15.21
N SER A 154 7.38 -16.79 -14.17
CA SER A 154 8.01 -16.35 -12.94
C SER A 154 8.87 -17.42 -12.27
N VAL A 155 9.91 -16.94 -11.58
CA VAL A 155 10.76 -17.71 -10.66
C VAL A 155 10.69 -17.07 -9.30
N ALA A 156 10.55 -17.88 -8.25
CA ALA A 156 10.46 -17.40 -6.89
C ALA A 156 11.52 -18.06 -6.01
N GLY A 157 11.94 -17.34 -4.97
CA GLY A 157 12.85 -17.85 -3.96
C GLY A 157 12.54 -17.28 -2.58
N ARG A 158 13.22 -17.83 -1.58
CA ARG A 158 13.16 -17.33 -0.20
C ARG A 158 14.36 -16.44 0.08
N ILE A 159 14.17 -15.55 1.03
CA ILE A 159 15.22 -14.67 1.56
C ILE A 159 15.26 -14.94 3.06
N ASP A 160 16.46 -15.02 3.63
CA ASP A 160 16.61 -15.13 5.07
C ASP A 160 16.03 -13.88 5.75
N SER A 161 15.20 -14.11 6.75
CA SER A 161 14.51 -13.04 7.45
C SER A 161 15.52 -12.29 8.32
N PRO A 162 15.73 -10.99 8.10
CA PRO A 162 16.71 -10.24 8.87
C PRO A 162 16.21 -9.97 10.28
N ASP A 163 17.14 -9.92 11.23
CA ASP A 163 16.87 -9.39 12.57
C ASP A 163 16.86 -7.84 12.47
N CYS A 164 15.66 -7.27 12.42
CA CYS A 164 15.45 -5.85 12.32
C CYS A 164 14.30 -5.46 13.25
N LYS A 165 14.63 -4.73 14.31
CA LYS A 165 13.66 -4.31 15.33
C LYS A 165 12.75 -3.20 14.81
N PRO A 166 11.59 -2.96 15.44
CA PRO A 166 10.74 -1.82 15.13
C PRO A 166 11.51 -0.50 15.07
N GLY A 167 11.29 0.24 13.99
CA GLY A 167 11.96 1.52 13.72
C GLY A 167 13.37 1.43 13.16
N GLU A 168 13.95 0.23 13.06
CA GLU A 168 15.30 0.04 12.52
C GLU A 168 15.28 -0.23 11.00
N LYS A 169 16.47 -0.15 10.39
CA LYS A 169 16.72 -0.55 9.01
C LYS A 169 17.72 -1.70 8.95
N SER A 170 17.51 -2.60 8.04
CA SER A 170 18.41 -3.73 7.79
C SER A 170 18.59 -3.97 6.30
N ALA A 171 19.69 -4.61 5.95
CA ALA A 171 19.95 -5.02 4.58
C ALA A 171 19.57 -6.47 4.36
N ILE A 172 18.89 -6.75 3.26
CA ILE A 172 18.69 -8.09 2.73
C ILE A 172 19.47 -8.26 1.44
N THR A 173 20.05 -9.43 1.24
CA THR A 173 20.72 -9.79 -0.01
C THR A 173 19.96 -10.94 -0.65
N LEU A 174 19.67 -10.79 -1.94
CA LEU A 174 18.89 -11.77 -2.69
C LEU A 174 19.83 -12.74 -3.41
N ASP A 175 19.62 -14.02 -3.22
CA ASP A 175 20.25 -15.05 -4.04
C ASP A 175 19.43 -15.27 -5.31
N LEU A 176 19.71 -14.45 -6.30
CA LEU A 176 19.01 -14.47 -7.59
C LEU A 176 19.71 -15.38 -8.58
N PRO A 177 18.97 -16.07 -9.48
CA PRO A 177 19.53 -16.89 -10.53
C PRO A 177 20.46 -16.05 -11.44
N LYS A 178 21.32 -16.74 -12.21
CA LYS A 178 22.34 -16.07 -13.04
C LYS A 178 21.72 -15.18 -14.12
N ASP A 179 20.57 -15.59 -14.63
CA ASP A 179 19.78 -14.94 -15.68
C ASP A 179 18.74 -13.93 -15.13
N TRP A 180 18.85 -13.50 -13.87
CA TRP A 180 17.89 -12.59 -13.26
C TRP A 180 17.66 -11.29 -14.06
N LYS A 181 18.65 -10.87 -14.85
CA LYS A 181 18.58 -9.67 -15.69
C LYS A 181 17.68 -9.82 -16.91
N ASP A 182 17.29 -11.06 -17.24
CA ASP A 182 16.40 -11.36 -18.35
C ASP A 182 14.91 -11.25 -17.95
N TYR A 183 14.65 -10.88 -16.69
CA TYR A 183 13.33 -10.64 -16.13
C TYR A 183 13.04 -9.16 -16.06
N ASP A 184 11.76 -8.79 -16.17
CA ASP A 184 11.30 -7.40 -16.23
C ASP A 184 10.98 -6.84 -14.85
N ILE A 185 10.55 -7.70 -13.91
CA ILE A 185 10.04 -7.32 -12.58
C ILE A 185 10.67 -8.21 -11.50
N LEU A 186 11.05 -7.59 -10.39
CA LEU A 186 11.39 -8.23 -9.12
C LEU A 186 10.40 -7.80 -8.05
#